data_d562a3844aeb3c8edff70112f405bcd3
#
_entry.id   d562a3844aeb3c8edff70112f405bcd3
#
_cell.length_a   1.000
_cell.length_b   1.000
_cell.length_c   1.000
_cell.angle_alpha   90.00
_cell.angle_beta   90.00
_cell.angle_gamma   90.00
#
_symmetry.space_group_name_H-M   'P 1'
#
loop_
_entity.id
_entity.type
_entity.pdbx_description
1 polymer ?
#
loop_
_entity_poly.entity_id
_entity_poly.type
_entity_poly.pdbx_seq_one_letter_code
_entity_poly.pdbx_strand_id
1 'polypeptide(L)'
;DVNALKYKTDETLKIIKKRQSINGGWSWFPNMPESSLITQYILSGFGKLYKMNVIENLNDEQQSLVKEITDNAIAFTSNEIVDDYNYYKKENLNYELSLNLINELYSLSFFTAEDDDVLKNAKSFFIEELESSWQDLNFSLQAKSALILHREGKDETAQLIMKSLQERMSQIKNITDVTTQT
;
A
#
# COMPACT_ATOMS: atom_id res chain seq x y z
N ASP A 1 27.53 0.44 -16.98
CA ASP A 1 28.40 -0.50 -16.31
C ASP A 1 27.62 -1.20 -15.20
N VAL A 2 27.53 -2.55 -15.27
CA VAL A 2 26.76 -3.38 -14.34
C VAL A 2 27.29 -3.25 -12.90
N ASN A 3 28.60 -3.08 -12.74
CA ASN A 3 29.22 -2.89 -11.42
C ASN A 3 28.83 -1.57 -10.77
N ALA A 4 28.69 -0.51 -11.56
CA ALA A 4 28.23 0.79 -11.06
C ALA A 4 26.75 0.74 -10.61
N LEU A 5 25.92 -0.03 -11.31
CA LEU A 5 24.53 -0.27 -10.92
C LEU A 5 24.43 -1.07 -9.61
N LYS A 6 25.18 -2.14 -9.47
CA LYS A 6 25.24 -2.92 -8.22
C LYS A 6 25.68 -2.08 -7.03
N TYR A 7 26.72 -1.26 -7.21
CA TYR A 7 27.20 -0.37 -6.17
C TYR A 7 26.13 0.66 -5.76
N LYS A 8 25.45 1.28 -6.72
CA LYS A 8 24.36 2.23 -6.44
C LYS A 8 23.19 1.57 -5.71
N THR A 9 22.83 0.34 -6.07
CA THR A 9 21.77 -0.43 -5.38
C THR A 9 22.14 -0.67 -3.93
N ASP A 10 23.37 -1.12 -3.66
CA ASP A 10 23.89 -1.33 -2.32
C ASP A 10 23.84 -0.06 -1.46
N GLU A 11 24.37 1.03 -1.96
CA GLU A 11 24.38 2.32 -1.27
C GLU A 11 22.95 2.81 -0.98
N THR A 12 22.04 2.64 -1.95
CA THR A 12 20.64 3.05 -1.80
C THR A 12 19.94 2.24 -0.73
N LEU A 13 20.08 0.92 -0.73
CA LEU A 13 19.49 0.04 0.29
C LEU A 13 20.04 0.35 1.69
N LYS A 14 21.35 0.56 1.82
CA LYS A 14 21.98 0.97 3.09
C LYS A 14 21.46 2.32 3.60
N ILE A 15 21.23 3.28 2.70
CA ILE A 15 20.65 4.59 3.07
C ILE A 15 19.20 4.42 3.53
N ILE A 16 18.39 3.64 2.82
CA ILE A 16 16.99 3.36 3.20
C ILE A 16 16.97 2.70 4.58
N LYS A 17 17.78 1.68 4.80
CA LYS A 17 17.89 0.99 6.09
C LYS A 17 18.36 1.90 7.20
N LYS A 18 19.40 2.69 6.98
CA LYS A 18 19.95 3.63 7.98
C LYS A 18 18.92 4.68 8.44
N ARG A 19 17.98 5.04 7.55
CA ARG A 19 16.92 6.02 7.85
C ARG A 19 15.66 5.40 8.43
N GLN A 20 15.55 4.07 8.41
CA GLN A 20 14.46 3.36 9.05
C GLN A 20 14.60 3.46 10.56
N SER A 21 13.54 3.84 11.25
CA SER A 21 13.51 3.88 12.71
C SER A 21 13.51 2.49 13.31
N ILE A 22 13.71 2.42 14.61
CA ILE A 22 13.61 1.15 15.36
C ILE A 22 12.21 0.55 15.33
N ASN A 23 11.19 1.38 15.13
CA ASN A 23 9.79 0.95 15.02
C ASN A 23 9.42 0.48 13.59
N GLY A 24 10.34 0.60 12.63
CA GLY A 24 10.16 0.14 11.25
C GLY A 24 9.67 1.18 10.25
N GLY A 25 9.26 2.37 10.72
CA GLY A 25 8.80 3.47 9.89
C GLY A 25 9.93 4.39 9.41
N TRP A 26 9.57 5.37 8.58
CA TRP A 26 10.46 6.49 8.18
C TRP A 26 9.80 7.83 8.48
N SER A 27 10.62 8.80 8.85
CA SER A 27 10.20 10.19 9.04
C SER A 27 10.52 11.06 7.83
N TRP A 28 9.86 12.21 7.68
CA TRP A 28 10.16 13.20 6.65
C TRP A 28 11.56 13.77 6.78
N PHE A 29 11.96 14.07 8.02
CA PHE A 29 13.26 14.64 8.34
C PHE A 29 13.86 13.92 9.55
N PRO A 30 15.21 13.94 9.70
CA PRO A 30 15.87 13.35 10.89
C PRO A 30 15.29 13.91 12.20
N ASN A 31 15.13 13.05 13.18
CA ASN A 31 14.60 13.37 14.52
C ASN A 31 13.11 13.80 14.58
N MET A 32 12.36 13.58 13.50
CA MET A 32 10.90 13.71 13.54
C MET A 32 10.25 12.33 13.81
N PRO A 33 9.00 12.31 14.30
CA PRO A 33 8.22 11.07 14.37
C PRO A 33 8.10 10.39 13.01
N GLU A 34 7.90 9.09 13.03
CA GLU A 34 7.61 8.30 11.84
C GLU A 34 6.35 8.80 11.15
N SER A 35 6.35 8.73 9.83
CA SER A 35 5.23 9.10 8.99
C SER A 35 4.66 7.86 8.32
N SER A 36 3.41 7.53 8.62
CA SER A 36 2.67 6.46 7.92
C SER A 36 2.72 6.66 6.42
N LEU A 37 2.54 7.90 5.93
CA LEU A 37 2.57 8.20 4.50
C LEU A 37 3.90 7.84 3.83
N ILE A 38 5.04 8.22 4.44
CA ILE A 38 6.37 7.88 3.89
C ILE A 38 6.61 6.39 3.96
N THR A 39 6.24 5.76 5.07
CA THR A 39 6.40 4.31 5.27
C THR A 39 5.61 3.52 4.23
N GLN A 40 4.33 3.85 4.02
CA GLN A 40 3.47 3.25 3.00
C GLN A 40 4.02 3.44 1.59
N TYR A 41 4.56 4.63 1.27
CA TYR A 41 5.17 4.91 -0.03
C TYR A 41 6.37 4.02 -0.30
N ILE A 42 7.29 3.91 0.66
CA ILE A 42 8.47 3.05 0.56
C ILE A 42 8.07 1.57 0.50
N LEU A 43 7.17 1.12 1.40
CA LEU A 43 6.72 -0.27 1.46
C LEU A 43 6.01 -0.69 0.15
N SER A 44 5.11 0.15 -0.38
CA SER A 44 4.46 -0.13 -1.67
C SER A 44 5.44 -0.12 -2.85
N GLY A 45 6.51 0.67 -2.76
CA GLY A 45 7.61 0.63 -3.72
C GLY A 45 8.30 -0.73 -3.75
N PHE A 46 8.70 -1.25 -2.59
CA PHE A 46 9.26 -2.61 -2.49
C PHE A 46 8.26 -3.68 -2.93
N GLY A 47 6.99 -3.55 -2.56
CA GLY A 47 5.93 -4.47 -2.98
C GLY A 47 5.82 -4.57 -4.51
N LYS A 48 5.94 -3.45 -5.22
CA LYS A 48 5.98 -3.43 -6.70
C LYS A 48 7.23 -4.12 -7.24
N LEU A 49 8.40 -3.88 -6.63
CA LEU A 49 9.64 -4.54 -7.04
C LEU A 49 9.57 -6.06 -6.84
N TYR A 50 8.95 -6.55 -5.77
CA TYR A 50 8.65 -7.98 -5.58
C TYR A 50 7.74 -8.52 -6.69
N LYS A 51 6.64 -7.84 -6.99
CA LYS A 51 5.69 -8.27 -8.06
C LYS A 51 6.31 -8.26 -9.46
N MET A 52 7.34 -7.46 -9.68
CA MET A 52 8.11 -7.39 -10.93
C MET A 52 9.30 -8.37 -10.97
N ASN A 53 9.48 -9.20 -9.95
CA ASN A 53 10.60 -10.13 -9.76
C ASN A 53 11.99 -9.43 -9.82
N VAL A 54 12.04 -8.14 -9.46
CA VAL A 54 13.30 -7.38 -9.43
C VAL A 54 14.17 -7.82 -8.26
N ILE A 55 13.54 -8.09 -7.10
CA ILE A 55 14.25 -8.47 -5.88
C ILE A 55 14.99 -9.81 -6.04
N GLU A 56 14.41 -10.76 -6.77
CA GLU A 56 15.03 -12.07 -7.04
C GLU A 56 16.33 -11.98 -7.84
N ASN A 57 16.55 -10.89 -8.57
CA ASN A 57 17.77 -10.64 -9.33
C ASN A 57 18.88 -9.95 -8.52
N LEU A 58 18.61 -9.59 -7.27
CA LEU A 58 19.61 -9.06 -6.35
C LEU A 58 20.47 -10.20 -5.79
N ASN A 59 21.66 -9.87 -5.27
CA ASN A 59 22.47 -10.85 -4.56
C ASN A 59 21.89 -11.17 -3.17
N ASP A 60 22.35 -12.24 -2.52
CA ASP A 60 21.79 -12.75 -1.26
C ASP A 60 21.85 -11.70 -0.12
N GLU A 61 22.92 -10.91 -0.04
CA GLU A 61 23.06 -9.83 0.95
C GLU A 61 22.03 -8.73 0.73
N GLN A 62 21.83 -8.31 -0.51
CA GLN A 62 20.84 -7.31 -0.89
C GLN A 62 19.41 -7.82 -0.66
N GLN A 63 19.11 -9.08 -1.02
CA GLN A 63 17.81 -9.70 -0.75
C GLN A 63 17.52 -9.77 0.75
N SER A 64 18.50 -10.17 1.55
CA SER A 64 18.39 -10.22 3.00
C SER A 64 18.11 -8.83 3.60
N LEU A 65 18.82 -7.81 3.11
CA LEU A 65 18.61 -6.42 3.55
C LEU A 65 17.23 -5.88 3.16
N VAL A 66 16.78 -6.16 1.93
CA VAL A 66 15.42 -5.80 1.50
C VAL A 66 14.38 -6.49 2.36
N LYS A 67 14.56 -7.78 2.66
CA LYS A 67 13.65 -8.52 3.54
C LYS A 67 13.58 -7.88 4.92
N GLU A 68 14.70 -7.57 5.55
CA GLU A 68 14.74 -6.90 6.86
C GLU A 68 14.02 -5.54 6.82
N ILE A 69 14.27 -4.72 5.79
CA ILE A 69 13.62 -3.42 5.61
C ILE A 69 12.10 -3.59 5.49
N THR A 70 11.65 -4.53 4.68
CA THR A 70 10.22 -4.74 4.43
C THR A 70 9.52 -5.37 5.62
N ASP A 71 10.12 -6.33 6.30
CA ASP A 71 9.53 -6.96 7.50
C ASP A 71 9.28 -5.92 8.60
N ASN A 72 10.24 -5.03 8.84
CA ASN A 72 10.08 -3.94 9.81
C ASN A 72 8.98 -2.96 9.40
N ALA A 73 8.90 -2.60 8.12
CA ALA A 73 7.87 -1.68 7.63
C ALA A 73 6.47 -2.33 7.63
N ILE A 74 6.37 -3.62 7.36
CA ILE A 74 5.13 -4.40 7.50
C ILE A 74 4.67 -4.36 8.95
N ALA A 75 5.55 -4.64 9.91
CA ALA A 75 5.20 -4.60 11.33
C ALA A 75 4.71 -3.20 11.77
N PHE A 76 5.40 -2.13 11.35
CA PHE A 76 4.97 -0.75 11.61
C PHE A 76 3.55 -0.49 11.05
N THR A 77 3.33 -0.79 9.76
CA THR A 77 2.05 -0.53 9.10
C THR A 77 0.92 -1.39 9.67
N SER A 78 1.23 -2.63 10.07
CA SER A 78 0.26 -3.52 10.72
C SER A 78 -0.18 -2.99 12.08
N ASN A 79 0.75 -2.44 12.87
CA ASN A 79 0.42 -1.81 14.15
C ASN A 79 -0.49 -0.59 13.97
N GLU A 80 -0.23 0.26 12.97
CA GLU A 80 -1.11 1.41 12.65
C GLU A 80 -2.55 0.94 12.35
N ILE A 81 -2.72 -0.11 11.55
CA ILE A 81 -4.05 -0.70 11.25
C ILE A 81 -4.72 -1.25 12.50
N VAL A 82 -3.99 -1.92 13.38
CA VAL A 82 -4.53 -2.47 14.63
C VAL A 82 -4.92 -1.33 15.60
N ASP A 83 -4.13 -0.27 15.68
CA ASP A 83 -4.42 0.90 16.51
C ASP A 83 -5.67 1.62 16.02
N ASP A 84 -5.81 1.84 14.72
CA ASP A 84 -7.01 2.40 14.09
C ASP A 84 -8.24 1.53 14.39
N TYR A 85 -8.15 0.21 14.21
CA TYR A 85 -9.24 -0.71 14.50
C TYR A 85 -9.69 -0.66 15.96
N ASN A 86 -8.74 -0.66 16.89
CA ASN A 86 -9.03 -0.57 18.32
C ASN A 86 -9.68 0.77 18.68
N TYR A 87 -9.23 1.87 18.07
CA TYR A 87 -9.82 3.20 18.27
C TYR A 87 -11.29 3.22 17.82
N TYR A 88 -11.60 2.77 16.62
CA TYR A 88 -12.96 2.76 16.10
C TYR A 88 -13.90 1.83 16.88
N LYS A 89 -13.45 0.65 17.25
CA LYS A 89 -14.23 -0.27 18.08
C LYS A 89 -14.56 0.29 19.46
N LYS A 90 -13.58 0.96 20.09
CA LYS A 90 -13.76 1.53 21.42
C LYS A 90 -14.74 2.70 21.44
N GLU A 91 -14.63 3.57 20.46
CA GLU A 91 -15.42 4.81 20.39
C GLU A 91 -16.80 4.61 19.74
N ASN A 92 -17.09 3.42 19.20
CA ASN A 92 -18.33 3.10 18.46
C ASN A 92 -18.69 4.16 17.40
N LEU A 93 -17.65 4.66 16.71
CA LEU A 93 -17.76 5.73 15.72
C LEU A 93 -18.21 5.16 14.37
N ASN A 94 -19.01 5.92 13.63
CA ASN A 94 -19.19 5.70 12.21
C ASN A 94 -17.85 5.93 11.52
N TYR A 95 -17.39 4.91 10.79
CA TYR A 95 -16.08 4.91 10.18
C TYR A 95 -16.15 5.51 8.75
N GLU A 96 -15.29 6.48 8.48
CA GLU A 96 -15.01 6.91 7.12
C GLU A 96 -13.63 6.40 6.68
N LEU A 97 -13.60 5.70 5.54
CA LEU A 97 -12.36 5.19 4.95
C LEU A 97 -11.39 6.34 4.64
N SER A 98 -10.37 6.47 5.46
CA SER A 98 -9.36 7.50 5.28
C SER A 98 -8.40 7.15 4.14
N LEU A 99 -7.84 8.19 3.50
CA LEU A 99 -6.75 8.03 2.53
C LEU A 99 -5.57 7.24 3.13
N ASN A 100 -5.27 7.47 4.41
CA ASN A 100 -4.15 6.82 5.10
C ASN A 100 -4.39 5.32 5.20
N LEU A 101 -5.53 4.89 5.72
CA LEU A 101 -5.87 3.49 5.85
C LEU A 101 -5.89 2.74 4.50
N ILE A 102 -6.47 3.36 3.46
CA ILE A 102 -6.48 2.73 2.13
C ILE A 102 -5.04 2.53 1.61
N ASN A 103 -4.14 3.47 1.87
CA ASN A 103 -2.73 3.32 1.51
C ASN A 103 -2.02 2.26 2.36
N GLU A 104 -2.36 2.10 3.64
CA GLU A 104 -1.85 1.04 4.52
C GLU A 104 -2.26 -0.34 4.01
N LEU A 105 -3.56 -0.55 3.80
CA LEU A 105 -4.08 -1.78 3.20
C LEU A 105 -3.44 -2.07 1.84
N TYR A 106 -3.30 -1.03 0.99
CA TYR A 106 -2.66 -1.18 -0.32
C TYR A 106 -1.21 -1.61 -0.21
N SER A 107 -0.44 -1.00 0.69
CA SER A 107 0.98 -1.34 0.86
C SER A 107 1.17 -2.75 1.43
N LEU A 108 0.34 -3.17 2.40
CA LEU A 108 0.36 -4.53 2.94
C LEU A 108 -0.11 -5.58 1.95
N SER A 109 -1.06 -5.26 1.07
CA SER A 109 -1.61 -6.22 0.10
C SER A 109 -0.62 -6.78 -0.92
N PHE A 110 0.60 -6.25 -0.97
CA PHE A 110 1.69 -6.82 -1.77
C PHE A 110 2.35 -8.05 -1.12
N PHE A 111 2.21 -8.19 0.20
CA PHE A 111 2.94 -9.16 1.00
C PHE A 111 1.99 -10.19 1.59
N THR A 112 2.37 -11.45 1.50
CA THR A 112 1.68 -12.56 2.18
C THR A 112 2.43 -12.82 3.50
N ALA A 113 2.05 -12.12 4.55
CA ALA A 113 2.54 -12.38 5.89
C ALA A 113 1.57 -13.32 6.62
N GLU A 114 2.07 -14.11 7.56
CA GLU A 114 1.21 -14.77 8.53
C GLU A 114 0.75 -13.72 9.54
N ASP A 115 -0.44 -13.19 9.31
CA ASP A 115 -1.07 -12.26 10.23
C ASP A 115 -1.47 -12.99 11.52
N ASP A 116 -1.25 -12.39 12.68
CA ASP A 116 -1.86 -12.87 13.92
C ASP A 116 -3.39 -12.61 13.91
N ASP A 117 -4.08 -13.18 14.88
CA ASP A 117 -5.55 -13.08 14.93
C ASP A 117 -6.05 -11.63 15.12
N VAL A 118 -5.25 -10.76 15.75
CA VAL A 118 -5.60 -9.35 15.96
C VAL A 118 -5.54 -8.58 14.65
N LEU A 119 -4.45 -8.72 13.91
CA LEU A 119 -4.28 -8.09 12.61
C LEU A 119 -5.27 -8.66 11.57
N LYS A 120 -5.53 -9.97 11.58
CA LYS A 120 -6.57 -10.58 10.73
C LYS A 120 -7.93 -9.95 10.95
N ASN A 121 -8.34 -9.81 12.22
CA ASN A 121 -9.61 -9.19 12.56
C ASN A 121 -9.68 -7.72 12.13
N ALA A 122 -8.62 -6.96 12.35
CA ALA A 122 -8.53 -5.57 11.93
C ALA A 122 -8.61 -5.43 10.41
N LYS A 123 -7.82 -6.20 9.66
CA LYS A 123 -7.85 -6.22 8.19
C LYS A 123 -9.22 -6.62 7.67
N SER A 124 -9.82 -7.71 8.18
CA SER A 124 -11.14 -8.16 7.74
C SER A 124 -12.20 -7.08 7.92
N PHE A 125 -12.20 -6.41 9.08
CA PHE A 125 -13.11 -5.29 9.33
C PHE A 125 -12.98 -4.19 8.28
N PHE A 126 -11.77 -3.72 8.01
CA PHE A 126 -11.56 -2.63 7.05
C PHE A 126 -11.75 -3.06 5.58
N ILE A 127 -11.50 -4.32 5.24
CA ILE A 127 -11.79 -4.88 3.92
C ILE A 127 -13.31 -4.96 3.67
N GLU A 128 -14.10 -5.37 4.67
CA GLU A 128 -15.56 -5.36 4.58
C GLU A 128 -16.11 -3.93 4.41
N GLU A 129 -15.59 -2.96 5.17
CA GLU A 129 -15.95 -1.55 5.00
C GLU A 129 -15.56 -1.02 3.61
N LEU A 130 -14.38 -1.38 3.10
CA LEU A 130 -13.94 -1.02 1.77
C LEU A 130 -14.84 -1.63 0.68
N GLU A 131 -15.25 -2.87 0.85
CA GLU A 131 -16.15 -3.59 -0.06
C GLU A 131 -17.54 -2.94 -0.12
N SER A 132 -18.02 -2.40 1.00
CA SER A 132 -19.35 -1.78 1.10
C SER A 132 -19.39 -0.31 0.68
N SER A 133 -18.29 0.44 0.83
CA SER A 133 -18.27 1.92 0.73
C SER A 133 -17.36 2.46 -0.37
N TRP A 134 -16.81 1.62 -1.23
CA TRP A 134 -15.87 2.06 -2.27
C TRP A 134 -16.43 3.13 -3.22
N GLN A 135 -17.75 3.20 -3.41
CA GLN A 135 -18.40 4.16 -4.31
C GLN A 135 -18.20 5.61 -3.86
N ASP A 136 -18.06 5.85 -2.55
CA ASP A 136 -17.90 7.17 -1.95
C ASP A 136 -16.47 7.72 -2.10
N LEU A 137 -15.54 6.88 -2.52
CA LEU A 137 -14.15 7.23 -2.72
C LEU A 137 -13.93 7.96 -4.04
N ASN A 138 -12.87 8.79 -4.09
CA ASN A 138 -12.44 9.39 -5.35
C ASN A 138 -11.85 8.34 -6.32
N PHE A 139 -11.71 8.72 -7.59
CA PHE A 139 -11.25 7.83 -8.66
C PHE A 139 -9.95 7.07 -8.36
N SER A 140 -8.95 7.76 -7.80
CA SER A 140 -7.64 7.15 -7.48
C SER A 140 -7.75 6.13 -6.35
N LEU A 141 -8.54 6.43 -5.33
CA LEU A 141 -8.77 5.51 -4.21
C LEU A 141 -9.61 4.31 -4.63
N GLN A 142 -10.62 4.50 -5.50
CA GLN A 142 -11.36 3.38 -6.09
C GLN A 142 -10.44 2.43 -6.85
N ALA A 143 -9.50 2.94 -7.64
CA ALA A 143 -8.53 2.10 -8.35
C ALA A 143 -7.63 1.29 -7.39
N LYS A 144 -7.18 1.91 -6.29
CA LYS A 144 -6.45 1.18 -5.24
C LYS A 144 -7.32 0.14 -4.55
N SER A 145 -8.58 0.48 -4.25
CA SER A 145 -9.54 -0.43 -3.63
C SER A 145 -9.76 -1.69 -4.48
N ALA A 146 -9.89 -1.54 -5.80
CA ALA A 146 -9.98 -2.68 -6.70
C ALA A 146 -8.77 -3.62 -6.59
N LEU A 147 -7.56 -3.05 -6.49
CA LEU A 147 -6.33 -3.86 -6.33
C LEU A 147 -6.24 -4.54 -4.96
N ILE A 148 -6.64 -3.84 -3.89
CA ILE A 148 -6.70 -4.40 -2.54
C ILE A 148 -7.68 -5.57 -2.52
N LEU A 149 -8.93 -5.32 -2.92
CA LEU A 149 -10.01 -6.31 -2.90
C LEU A 149 -9.68 -7.54 -3.75
N HIS A 150 -9.10 -7.36 -4.95
CA HIS A 150 -8.63 -8.47 -5.76
C HIS A 150 -7.58 -9.33 -5.03
N ARG A 151 -6.61 -8.71 -4.35
CA ARG A 151 -5.56 -9.43 -3.62
C ARG A 151 -6.07 -10.12 -2.36
N GLU A 152 -7.15 -9.61 -1.78
CA GLU A 152 -7.86 -10.21 -0.63
C GLU A 152 -8.97 -11.20 -1.07
N GLY A 153 -9.02 -11.55 -2.37
CA GLY A 153 -9.96 -12.56 -2.90
C GLY A 153 -11.39 -12.08 -3.10
N LYS A 154 -11.65 -10.77 -3.01
CA LYS A 154 -12.95 -10.13 -3.25
C LYS A 154 -13.11 -9.76 -4.74
N ASP A 155 -12.96 -10.74 -5.62
CA ASP A 155 -12.86 -10.53 -7.06
C ASP A 155 -14.12 -9.93 -7.69
N GLU A 156 -15.30 -10.27 -7.20
CA GLU A 156 -16.57 -9.74 -7.73
C GLU A 156 -16.63 -8.21 -7.57
N THR A 157 -16.38 -7.71 -6.37
CA THR A 157 -16.38 -6.27 -6.09
C THR A 157 -15.22 -5.57 -6.80
N ALA A 158 -14.04 -6.18 -6.84
CA ALA A 158 -12.90 -5.63 -7.59
C ALA A 158 -13.23 -5.43 -9.08
N GLN A 159 -13.90 -6.39 -9.72
CA GLN A 159 -14.35 -6.29 -11.11
C GLN A 159 -15.43 -5.22 -11.31
N LEU A 160 -16.38 -5.08 -10.38
CA LEU A 160 -17.39 -4.01 -10.41
C LEU A 160 -16.73 -2.63 -10.38
N ILE A 161 -15.76 -2.42 -9.52
CA ILE A 161 -14.99 -1.17 -9.44
C ILE A 161 -14.28 -0.91 -10.76
N MET A 162 -13.56 -1.90 -11.30
CA MET A 162 -12.83 -1.77 -12.57
C MET A 162 -13.75 -1.42 -13.72
N LYS A 163 -14.93 -2.05 -13.81
CA LYS A 163 -15.93 -1.74 -14.82
C LYS A 163 -16.43 -0.29 -14.70
N SER A 164 -16.78 0.14 -13.48
CA SER A 164 -17.21 1.53 -13.22
C SER A 164 -16.13 2.55 -13.62
N LEU A 165 -14.85 2.28 -13.31
CA LEU A 165 -13.75 3.13 -13.71
C LEU A 165 -13.59 3.21 -15.22
N GLN A 166 -13.67 2.10 -15.93
CA GLN A 166 -13.59 2.03 -17.40
C GLN A 166 -14.71 2.79 -18.08
N GLU A 167 -15.95 2.66 -17.61
CA GLU A 167 -17.11 3.39 -18.15
C GLU A 167 -16.93 4.90 -18.03
N ARG A 168 -16.48 5.39 -16.85
CA ARG A 168 -16.21 6.82 -16.63
C ARG A 168 -15.05 7.34 -17.48
N MET A 169 -13.98 6.57 -17.65
CA MET A 169 -12.87 6.95 -18.54
C MET A 169 -13.32 7.07 -20.00
N SER A 170 -14.17 6.16 -20.46
CA SER A 170 -14.72 6.17 -21.83
C SER A 170 -15.61 7.40 -22.06
N GLN A 171 -16.42 7.78 -21.08
CA GLN A 171 -17.24 9.00 -21.15
C GLN A 171 -16.38 10.26 -21.23
N ILE A 172 -15.33 10.37 -20.42
CA ILE A 172 -14.40 11.51 -20.46
C ILE A 172 -13.72 11.61 -21.83
N LYS A 173 -13.26 10.50 -22.40
CA LYS A 173 -12.64 10.48 -23.71
C LYS A 173 -13.61 10.98 -24.80
N ASN A 174 -14.84 10.51 -24.80
CA ASN A 174 -15.86 10.94 -25.78
C ASN A 174 -16.14 12.46 -25.69
N ILE A 175 -16.17 13.02 -24.48
CA ILE A 175 -16.35 14.47 -24.27
C ILE A 175 -15.15 15.24 -24.82
N THR A 176 -13.94 14.77 -24.57
CA THR A 176 -12.70 15.42 -25.06
C THR A 176 -12.63 15.41 -26.58
N ASP A 177 -12.98 14.30 -27.23
CA ASP A 177 -12.97 14.17 -28.68
C ASP A 177 -14.00 15.10 -29.35
N VAL A 178 -15.16 15.33 -28.75
CA VAL A 178 -16.17 16.29 -29.22
C VAL A 178 -15.70 17.74 -29.09
N THR A 179 -15.02 18.10 -27.99
CA THR A 179 -14.55 19.47 -27.77
C THR A 179 -13.32 19.84 -28.59
N THR A 180 -12.57 18.88 -29.12
CA THR A 180 -11.42 19.15 -30.01
C THR A 180 -11.80 19.24 -31.49
N GLN A 181 -13.06 18.96 -31.86
CA GLN A 181 -13.57 19.04 -33.23
C GLN A 181 -14.39 20.34 -33.50
N THR A 182 -14.55 21.19 -32.49
CA THR A 182 -15.20 22.51 -32.59
C THR A 182 -14.18 23.62 -32.53
#